data_d224b934b9a7a7849fa79eb8240b6446
#
_entry.id   d224b934b9a7a7849fa79eb8240b6446
#
_cell.length_a   1.000
_cell.length_b   1.000
_cell.length_c   1.000
_cell.angle_alpha   90.00
_cell.angle_beta   90.00
_cell.angle_gamma   90.00
#
_symmetry.space_group_name_H-M   'P 1'
#
loop_
_entity.id
_entity.type
_entity.pdbx_description
1 polymer ?
#
loop_
_entity_poly.entity_id
_entity_poly.type
_entity_poly.pdbx_seq_one_letter_code
_entity_poly.pdbx_strand_id
1 'polypeptide(L)'
;MRILFILSTLLLLFPAFGWLLNGLSYATNRWIWAYSLLVAYIVTTQWKKLRHITVGQAVACVGALALYSLLAIPLMTTDTRNIGVSVLLAFLIIVLCALAPKFKKKHLATALVLVLVLTSFTGNAAYFYSSHGSDYASKFVTYDQASKKLKNTDAKKVKKAAKKDDSFYRYSGSNLVYNTDLLAKTHSTSFYWSLQNPNIAQFINETELPAREDYMYKDLNGSAALQALAGVKY
;
A
#
# COMPACT_ATOMS: atom_id res chain seq x y z
N MET A 1 -16.57 -22.99 -1.30
CA MET A 1 -15.20 -22.62 -0.92
C MET A 1 -14.17 -22.87 -2.03
N ARG A 2 -14.04 -24.09 -2.61
CA ARG A 2 -13.04 -24.36 -3.67
C ARG A 2 -13.23 -23.44 -4.89
N ILE A 3 -14.46 -23.32 -5.39
CA ILE A 3 -14.79 -22.48 -6.55
C ILE A 3 -14.47 -21.03 -6.25
N LEU A 4 -14.86 -20.51 -5.08
CA LEU A 4 -14.58 -19.15 -4.68
C LEU A 4 -13.08 -18.86 -4.59
N PHE A 5 -12.30 -19.80 -4.05
CA PHE A 5 -10.84 -19.67 -3.98
C PHE A 5 -10.21 -19.64 -5.38
N ILE A 6 -10.62 -20.57 -6.27
CA ILE A 6 -10.11 -20.62 -7.64
C ILE A 6 -10.46 -19.33 -8.39
N LEU A 7 -11.72 -18.90 -8.33
CA LEU A 7 -12.17 -17.68 -8.99
C LEU A 7 -11.41 -16.46 -8.48
N SER A 8 -11.32 -16.26 -7.17
CA SER A 8 -10.60 -15.11 -6.61
C SER A 8 -9.10 -15.15 -6.92
N THR A 9 -8.49 -16.35 -6.99
CA THR A 9 -7.10 -16.49 -7.44
C THR A 9 -6.94 -16.09 -8.92
N LEU A 10 -7.85 -16.54 -9.78
CA LEU A 10 -7.85 -16.13 -11.18
C LEU A 10 -8.06 -14.62 -11.34
N LEU A 11 -8.97 -14.02 -10.55
CA LEU A 11 -9.18 -12.57 -10.58
C LEU A 11 -7.91 -11.77 -10.19
N LEU A 12 -7.06 -12.31 -9.31
CA LEU A 12 -5.78 -11.68 -8.97
C LEU A 12 -4.77 -11.68 -10.13
N LEU A 13 -4.84 -12.65 -11.01
CA LEU A 13 -3.90 -12.78 -12.13
C LEU A 13 -4.18 -11.81 -13.28
N PHE A 14 -5.38 -11.26 -13.37
CA PHE A 14 -5.77 -10.38 -14.46
C PHE A 14 -5.88 -8.92 -14.01
N PRO A 15 -5.03 -8.00 -14.50
CA PRO A 15 -5.06 -6.58 -14.13
C PRO A 15 -6.42 -5.90 -14.37
N ALA A 16 -7.19 -6.37 -15.35
CA ALA A 16 -8.53 -5.86 -15.64
C ALA A 16 -9.48 -5.95 -14.43
N PHE A 17 -9.38 -7.01 -13.63
CA PHE A 17 -10.19 -7.13 -12.41
C PHE A 17 -9.69 -6.20 -11.30
N GLY A 18 -8.38 -5.97 -11.22
CA GLY A 18 -7.83 -4.95 -10.32
C GLY A 18 -8.36 -3.56 -10.64
N TRP A 19 -8.50 -3.24 -11.93
CA TRP A 19 -9.11 -2.00 -12.40
C TRP A 19 -10.61 -1.93 -12.10
N LEU A 20 -11.36 -2.99 -12.43
CA LEU A 20 -12.80 -3.08 -12.18
C LEU A 20 -13.13 -2.95 -10.69
N LEU A 21 -12.45 -3.71 -9.85
CA LEU A 21 -12.69 -3.74 -8.39
C LEU A 21 -12.12 -2.52 -7.65
N ASN A 22 -11.34 -1.69 -8.32
CA ASN A 22 -10.86 -0.40 -7.82
C ASN A 22 -11.68 0.78 -8.35
N GLY A 23 -12.94 0.57 -8.71
CA GLY A 23 -13.84 1.62 -9.17
C GLY A 23 -13.46 2.20 -10.53
N LEU A 24 -12.90 1.39 -11.42
CA LEU A 24 -12.50 1.75 -12.79
C LEU A 24 -11.42 2.85 -12.88
N SER A 25 -10.68 3.07 -11.79
CA SER A 25 -9.68 4.13 -11.70
C SER A 25 -8.33 3.69 -12.26
N TYR A 26 -7.66 2.76 -11.61
CA TYR A 26 -6.38 2.19 -12.07
C TYR A 26 -6.23 0.74 -11.58
N ALA A 27 -5.38 -0.03 -12.28
CA ALA A 27 -5.19 -1.43 -11.95
C ALA A 27 -4.47 -1.61 -10.61
N THR A 28 -5.20 -2.01 -9.59
CA THR A 28 -4.66 -2.35 -8.27
C THR A 28 -5.52 -3.39 -7.55
N ASN A 29 -4.88 -4.26 -6.82
CA ASN A 29 -5.57 -5.31 -6.07
C ASN A 29 -5.87 -4.87 -4.62
N ARG A 30 -6.52 -3.72 -4.43
CA ARG A 30 -6.92 -3.23 -3.10
C ARG A 30 -7.85 -4.19 -2.36
N TRP A 31 -8.56 -5.04 -3.06
CA TRP A 31 -9.44 -6.08 -2.50
C TRP A 31 -8.70 -7.31 -1.96
N ILE A 32 -7.35 -7.35 -2.04
CA ILE A 32 -6.52 -8.48 -1.59
C ILE A 32 -6.75 -8.84 -0.11
N TRP A 33 -7.20 -7.90 0.71
CA TRP A 33 -7.58 -8.15 2.10
C TRP A 33 -8.74 -9.16 2.20
N ALA A 34 -9.72 -9.10 1.30
CA ALA A 34 -10.83 -10.04 1.26
C ALA A 34 -10.35 -11.44 0.82
N TYR A 35 -9.43 -11.50 -0.14
CA TYR A 35 -8.77 -12.74 -0.52
C TYR A 35 -7.97 -13.34 0.64
N SER A 36 -7.20 -12.52 1.36
CA SER A 36 -6.43 -12.96 2.54
C SER A 36 -7.36 -13.52 3.64
N LEU A 37 -8.51 -12.90 3.85
CA LEU A 37 -9.52 -13.40 4.78
C LEU A 37 -10.09 -14.77 4.34
N LEU A 38 -10.37 -14.92 3.04
CA LEU A 38 -10.80 -16.20 2.48
C LEU A 38 -9.75 -17.30 2.68
N VAL A 39 -8.48 -16.99 2.42
CA VAL A 39 -7.36 -17.93 2.65
C VAL A 39 -7.26 -18.30 4.12
N ALA A 40 -7.30 -17.34 5.03
CA ALA A 40 -7.27 -17.58 6.47
C ALA A 40 -8.43 -18.48 6.93
N TYR A 41 -9.64 -18.23 6.42
CA TYR A 41 -10.81 -19.08 6.70
C TYR A 41 -10.60 -20.52 6.20
N ILE A 42 -10.09 -20.69 4.96
CA ILE A 42 -9.81 -22.04 4.41
C ILE A 42 -8.76 -22.75 5.26
N VAL A 43 -7.67 -22.08 5.61
CA VAL A 43 -6.60 -22.65 6.45
C VAL A 43 -7.16 -23.07 7.80
N THR A 44 -7.95 -22.23 8.45
CA THR A 44 -8.53 -22.51 9.77
C THR A 44 -9.47 -23.71 9.72
N THR A 45 -10.37 -23.77 8.75
CA THR A 45 -11.37 -24.85 8.61
C THR A 45 -10.75 -26.16 8.16
N GLN A 46 -9.66 -26.14 7.41
CA GLN A 46 -8.97 -27.32 6.93
C GLN A 46 -7.72 -27.68 7.75
N TRP A 47 -7.46 -26.99 8.87
CA TRP A 47 -6.24 -27.14 9.68
C TRP A 47 -5.90 -28.59 10.01
N LYS A 48 -6.91 -29.38 10.40
CA LYS A 48 -6.73 -30.80 10.73
C LYS A 48 -6.21 -31.62 9.54
N LYS A 49 -6.58 -31.27 8.30
CA LYS A 49 -6.13 -31.93 7.07
C LYS A 49 -4.78 -31.44 6.63
N LEU A 50 -4.54 -30.12 6.72
CA LEU A 50 -3.30 -29.48 6.28
C LEU A 50 -2.08 -29.99 7.05
N ARG A 51 -2.20 -30.27 8.33
CA ARG A 51 -1.08 -30.78 9.12
C ARG A 51 -0.78 -32.29 8.91
N HIS A 52 -1.52 -32.97 8.03
CA HIS A 52 -1.35 -34.39 7.70
C HIS A 52 -1.49 -34.58 6.18
N ILE A 53 -0.65 -33.86 5.42
CA ILE A 53 -0.61 -34.02 3.97
C ILE A 53 0.12 -35.31 3.59
N THR A 54 -0.35 -35.95 2.52
CA THR A 54 0.34 -37.11 1.93
C THR A 54 1.60 -36.66 1.20
N VAL A 55 2.52 -37.60 0.96
CA VAL A 55 3.75 -37.32 0.21
C VAL A 55 3.43 -36.77 -1.19
N GLY A 56 2.42 -37.33 -1.88
CA GLY A 56 2.00 -36.81 -3.19
C GLY A 56 1.50 -35.38 -3.13
N GLN A 57 0.74 -35.02 -2.09
CA GLN A 57 0.30 -33.64 -1.88
C GLN A 57 1.49 -32.71 -1.56
N ALA A 58 2.45 -33.18 -0.76
CA ALA A 58 3.64 -32.41 -0.45
C ALA A 58 4.46 -32.14 -1.72
N VAL A 59 4.65 -33.14 -2.58
CA VAL A 59 5.35 -32.98 -3.88
C VAL A 59 4.62 -31.98 -4.76
N ALA A 60 3.29 -32.06 -4.85
CA ALA A 60 2.49 -31.09 -5.61
C ALA A 60 2.64 -29.66 -5.06
N CYS A 61 2.63 -29.48 -3.73
CA CYS A 61 2.86 -28.17 -3.10
C CYS A 61 4.27 -27.63 -3.37
N VAL A 62 5.30 -28.47 -3.29
CA VAL A 62 6.69 -28.07 -3.61
C VAL A 62 6.81 -27.71 -5.09
N GLY A 63 6.18 -28.48 -6.00
CA GLY A 63 6.13 -28.15 -7.42
C GLY A 63 5.45 -26.81 -7.70
N ALA A 64 4.32 -26.53 -7.04
CA ALA A 64 3.64 -25.23 -7.14
C ALA A 64 4.51 -24.08 -6.58
N LEU A 65 5.21 -24.32 -5.47
CA LEU A 65 6.13 -23.33 -4.87
C LEU A 65 7.32 -23.06 -5.79
N ALA A 66 7.88 -24.09 -6.43
CA ALA A 66 8.96 -23.95 -7.40
C ALA A 66 8.50 -23.16 -8.64
N LEU A 67 7.32 -23.49 -9.18
CA LEU A 67 6.73 -22.76 -10.30
C LEU A 67 6.49 -21.30 -9.95
N TYR A 68 5.92 -21.02 -8.77
CA TYR A 68 5.74 -19.66 -8.27
C TYR A 68 7.08 -18.91 -8.21
N SER A 69 8.13 -19.55 -7.67
CA SER A 69 9.45 -18.94 -7.54
C SER A 69 10.08 -18.63 -8.91
N LEU A 70 9.95 -19.55 -9.87
CA LEU A 70 10.43 -19.35 -11.23
C LEU A 70 9.74 -18.21 -11.96
N LEU A 71 8.47 -17.99 -11.70
CA LEU A 71 7.69 -16.91 -12.32
C LEU A 71 7.86 -15.58 -11.58
N ALA A 72 7.88 -15.61 -10.24
CA ALA A 72 7.89 -14.40 -9.42
C ALA A 72 9.26 -13.72 -9.37
N ILE A 73 10.35 -14.48 -9.20
CA ILE A 73 11.71 -13.92 -9.03
C ILE A 73 12.15 -13.05 -10.21
N PRO A 74 11.99 -13.46 -11.49
CA PRO A 74 12.38 -12.65 -12.63
C PRO A 74 11.53 -11.40 -12.84
N LEU A 75 10.29 -11.41 -12.36
CA LEU A 75 9.32 -10.32 -12.56
C LEU A 75 9.41 -9.24 -11.46
N MET A 76 10.15 -9.51 -10.40
CA MET A 76 10.25 -8.57 -9.27
C MET A 76 11.42 -7.62 -9.40
N THR A 77 11.12 -6.34 -9.28
CA THR A 77 12.09 -5.24 -9.25
C THR A 77 12.63 -4.95 -7.84
N THR A 78 12.11 -5.64 -6.81
CA THR A 78 12.43 -5.43 -5.40
C THR A 78 13.33 -6.51 -4.83
N ASP A 79 13.87 -6.29 -3.63
CA ASP A 79 14.84 -7.17 -2.96
C ASP A 79 14.37 -8.63 -2.92
N THR A 80 15.06 -9.48 -3.68
CA THR A 80 14.77 -10.91 -3.83
C THR A 80 15.02 -11.73 -2.56
N ARG A 81 15.75 -11.19 -1.57
CA ARG A 81 16.07 -11.91 -0.31
C ARG A 81 14.82 -12.29 0.46
N ASN A 82 13.83 -11.40 0.51
CA ASN A 82 12.56 -11.65 1.19
C ASN A 82 11.78 -12.79 0.60
N ILE A 83 11.79 -12.88 -0.73
CA ILE A 83 11.12 -13.96 -1.44
C ILE A 83 11.81 -15.26 -1.12
N GLY A 84 13.16 -15.29 -1.16
CA GLY A 84 13.95 -16.46 -0.82
C GLY A 84 13.64 -16.99 0.60
N VAL A 85 13.58 -16.09 1.59
CA VAL A 85 13.21 -16.46 2.98
C VAL A 85 11.79 -16.97 3.05
N SER A 86 10.84 -16.31 2.40
CA SER A 86 9.43 -16.73 2.39
C SER A 86 9.24 -18.09 1.71
N VAL A 87 9.92 -18.35 0.61
CA VAL A 87 9.92 -19.63 -0.11
C VAL A 87 10.54 -20.74 0.76
N LEU A 88 11.67 -20.45 1.43
CA LEU A 88 12.28 -21.40 2.35
C LEU A 88 11.36 -21.76 3.51
N LEU A 89 10.73 -20.77 4.14
CA LEU A 89 9.77 -21.01 5.23
C LEU A 89 8.56 -21.80 4.76
N ALA A 90 8.01 -21.48 3.59
CA ALA A 90 6.92 -22.24 3.00
C ALA A 90 7.32 -23.70 2.73
N PHE A 91 8.52 -23.94 2.19
CA PHE A 91 9.06 -25.28 1.98
C PHE A 91 9.19 -26.04 3.30
N LEU A 92 9.74 -25.43 4.34
CA LEU A 92 9.88 -26.04 5.67
C LEU A 92 8.51 -26.41 6.27
N ILE A 93 7.50 -25.54 6.10
CA ILE A 93 6.13 -25.82 6.55
C ILE A 93 5.55 -27.05 5.82
N ILE A 94 5.72 -27.13 4.49
CA ILE A 94 5.25 -28.27 3.69
C ILE A 94 5.91 -29.58 4.17
N VAL A 95 7.24 -29.55 4.33
CA VAL A 95 8.00 -30.71 4.81
C VAL A 95 7.55 -31.13 6.20
N LEU A 96 7.38 -30.20 7.13
CA LEU A 96 6.89 -30.51 8.48
C LEU A 96 5.47 -31.10 8.47
N CYS A 97 4.57 -30.56 7.65
CA CYS A 97 3.22 -31.11 7.49
C CYS A 97 3.24 -32.52 6.92
N ALA A 98 4.14 -32.84 5.99
CA ALA A 98 4.32 -34.18 5.45
C ALA A 98 4.94 -35.16 6.45
N LEU A 99 5.84 -34.71 7.31
CA LEU A 99 6.49 -35.50 8.35
C LEU A 99 5.68 -35.61 9.63
N ALA A 100 4.70 -34.74 9.85
CA ALA A 100 3.89 -34.67 11.07
C ALA A 100 3.30 -36.04 11.51
N PRO A 101 2.82 -36.91 10.59
CA PRO A 101 2.33 -38.22 10.98
C PRO A 101 3.38 -39.13 11.60
N LYS A 102 4.67 -38.92 11.31
CA LYS A 102 5.81 -39.72 11.81
C LYS A 102 6.26 -39.31 13.21
N PHE A 103 5.85 -38.12 13.68
CA PHE A 103 6.23 -37.64 15.01
C PHE A 103 5.47 -38.42 16.10
N LYS A 104 6.18 -38.99 17.05
CA LYS A 104 5.60 -39.64 18.24
C LYS A 104 4.76 -38.67 19.07
N LYS A 105 5.21 -37.40 19.18
CA LYS A 105 4.52 -36.32 19.89
C LYS A 105 3.82 -35.41 18.89
N LYS A 106 2.56 -35.66 18.59
CA LYS A 106 1.75 -34.88 17.62
C LYS A 106 1.70 -33.36 17.92
N HIS A 107 1.72 -32.98 19.22
CA HIS A 107 1.73 -31.60 19.64
C HIS A 107 3.01 -30.86 19.23
N LEU A 108 4.16 -31.57 19.20
CA LEU A 108 5.44 -30.98 18.80
C LEU A 108 5.42 -30.55 17.33
N ALA A 109 4.91 -31.40 16.42
CA ALA A 109 4.80 -31.04 15.00
C ALA A 109 3.88 -29.81 14.79
N THR A 110 2.75 -29.76 15.51
CA THR A 110 1.84 -28.61 15.45
C THR A 110 2.52 -27.33 15.97
N ALA A 111 3.24 -27.43 17.09
CA ALA A 111 3.96 -26.30 17.65
C ALA A 111 5.05 -25.76 16.69
N LEU A 112 5.81 -26.66 16.06
CA LEU A 112 6.83 -26.28 15.07
C LEU A 112 6.22 -25.58 13.85
N VAL A 113 5.10 -26.06 13.31
CA VAL A 113 4.41 -25.40 12.21
C VAL A 113 3.93 -24.01 12.64
N LEU A 114 3.34 -23.89 13.82
CA LEU A 114 2.91 -22.58 14.34
C LEU A 114 4.08 -21.61 14.53
N VAL A 115 5.20 -22.07 15.06
CA VAL A 115 6.42 -21.26 15.19
C VAL A 115 6.89 -20.77 13.83
N LEU A 116 6.95 -21.64 12.81
CA LEU A 116 7.35 -21.22 11.46
C LEU A 116 6.39 -20.22 10.84
N VAL A 117 5.07 -20.41 11.02
CA VAL A 117 4.05 -19.46 10.55
C VAL A 117 4.25 -18.12 11.25
N LEU A 118 4.38 -18.09 12.57
CA LEU A 118 4.62 -16.85 13.32
C LEU A 118 5.92 -16.17 12.91
N THR A 119 7.00 -16.95 12.72
CA THR A 119 8.29 -16.42 12.22
C THR A 119 8.13 -15.79 10.84
N SER A 120 7.37 -16.43 9.95
CA SER A 120 7.10 -15.89 8.61
C SER A 120 6.34 -14.57 8.69
N PHE A 121 5.27 -14.49 9.48
CA PHE A 121 4.51 -13.24 9.66
C PHE A 121 5.36 -12.14 10.28
N THR A 122 6.07 -12.44 11.38
CA THR A 122 6.90 -11.46 12.08
C THR A 122 8.06 -10.99 11.20
N GLY A 123 8.71 -11.91 10.49
CA GLY A 123 9.82 -11.59 9.58
C GLY A 123 9.38 -10.70 8.42
N ASN A 124 8.24 -11.02 7.78
CA ASN A 124 7.70 -10.20 6.70
C ASN A 124 7.25 -8.81 7.21
N ALA A 125 6.61 -8.75 8.38
CA ALA A 125 6.21 -7.46 8.97
C ALA A 125 7.44 -6.63 9.35
N ALA A 126 8.43 -7.21 10.01
CA ALA A 126 9.68 -6.53 10.38
C ALA A 126 10.42 -5.99 9.16
N TYR A 127 10.48 -6.78 8.09
CA TYR A 127 11.08 -6.32 6.82
C TYR A 127 10.27 -5.18 6.21
N PHE A 128 8.94 -5.31 6.11
CA PHE A 128 8.09 -4.28 5.52
C PHE A 128 8.26 -2.92 6.21
N TYR A 129 8.44 -2.91 7.53
CA TYR A 129 8.65 -1.68 8.31
C TYR A 129 10.11 -1.25 8.43
N SER A 130 11.06 -2.03 7.89
CA SER A 130 12.49 -1.69 7.92
C SER A 130 12.89 -0.73 6.79
N SER A 131 14.04 -0.11 6.93
CA SER A 131 14.66 0.73 5.88
C SER A 131 15.01 -0.04 4.61
N HIS A 132 15.17 -1.37 4.69
CA HIS A 132 15.43 -2.24 3.54
C HIS A 132 14.16 -2.63 2.79
N GLY A 133 13.00 -2.46 3.40
CA GLY A 133 11.69 -2.74 2.79
C GLY A 133 11.07 -1.50 2.19
N SER A 134 9.82 -1.24 2.55
CA SER A 134 9.08 -0.07 2.06
C SER A 134 9.47 1.25 2.72
N ASP A 135 10.32 1.21 3.72
CA ASP A 135 10.65 2.35 4.60
C ASP A 135 9.39 3.09 5.13
N TYR A 136 8.32 2.33 5.28
CA TYR A 136 7.01 2.90 5.59
C TYR A 136 6.97 3.54 6.98
N ALA A 137 7.73 2.96 7.92
CA ALA A 137 7.79 3.49 9.28
C ALA A 137 8.47 4.86 9.36
N SER A 138 9.43 5.15 8.48
CA SER A 138 10.10 6.46 8.44
C SER A 138 9.18 7.59 7.97
N LYS A 139 8.10 7.25 7.25
CA LYS A 139 7.11 8.20 6.77
C LYS A 139 6.11 8.63 7.85
N PHE A 140 6.05 7.92 8.96
CA PHE A 140 5.22 8.30 10.10
C PHE A 140 5.91 9.41 10.92
N VAL A 141 5.09 10.33 11.37
CA VAL A 141 5.53 11.40 12.27
C VAL A 141 5.24 10.96 13.71
N THR A 142 6.21 11.07 14.59
CA THR A 142 5.98 10.82 16.03
C THR A 142 4.94 11.78 16.57
N TYR A 143 4.19 11.34 17.58
CA TYR A 143 3.05 12.07 18.14
C TYR A 143 3.31 13.56 18.39
N ASP A 144 4.47 13.90 18.95
CA ASP A 144 4.83 15.29 19.25
C ASP A 144 5.31 16.11 18.04
N GLN A 145 5.80 15.45 17.00
CA GLN A 145 6.40 16.14 15.85
C GLN A 145 5.37 16.61 14.84
N ALA A 146 4.20 16.00 14.75
CA ALA A 146 3.14 16.40 13.82
C ALA A 146 2.76 17.88 14.05
N SER A 147 2.51 18.27 15.29
CA SER A 147 2.19 19.65 15.64
C SER A 147 3.34 20.62 15.32
N LYS A 148 4.60 20.21 15.54
CA LYS A 148 5.78 21.03 15.25
C LYS A 148 5.97 21.22 13.73
N LYS A 149 5.84 20.15 12.96
CA LYS A 149 5.92 20.22 11.48
C LYS A 149 4.83 21.12 10.90
N LEU A 150 3.61 21.02 11.42
CA LEU A 150 2.49 21.88 10.99
C LEU A 150 2.62 23.34 11.42
N LYS A 151 3.39 23.64 12.48
CA LYS A 151 3.64 25.03 12.91
C LYS A 151 4.53 25.82 11.97
N ASN A 152 5.40 25.18 11.23
CA ASN A 152 6.38 25.81 10.33
C ASN A 152 5.94 25.79 8.85
N THR A 153 4.68 25.61 8.56
CA THR A 153 4.15 25.63 7.19
C THR A 153 3.98 27.05 6.68
N ASP A 154 4.10 27.24 5.37
CA ASP A 154 3.87 28.53 4.71
C ASP A 154 2.43 29.01 4.96
N ALA A 155 1.46 28.10 5.07
CA ALA A 155 0.09 28.42 5.47
C ALA A 155 -0.01 29.25 6.75
N LYS A 156 0.80 28.96 7.78
CA LYS A 156 0.81 29.75 9.01
C LYS A 156 1.54 31.06 8.89
N LYS A 157 2.59 31.12 8.09
CA LYS A 157 3.30 32.39 7.81
C LYS A 157 2.37 33.34 7.08
N VAL A 158 1.69 32.87 6.04
CA VAL A 158 0.70 33.65 5.29
C VAL A 158 -0.45 34.10 6.19
N LYS A 159 -1.01 33.21 7.01
CA LYS A 159 -2.06 33.57 7.97
C LYS A 159 -1.62 34.69 8.91
N LYS A 160 -0.37 34.69 9.34
CA LYS A 160 0.19 35.77 10.18
C LYS A 160 0.35 37.06 9.39
N ALA A 161 0.85 37.00 8.15
CA ALA A 161 1.02 38.16 7.28
C ALA A 161 -0.34 38.77 6.90
N ALA A 162 -1.31 37.93 6.56
CA ALA A 162 -2.65 38.34 6.15
C ALA A 162 -3.61 38.65 7.32
N LYS A 163 -3.13 38.76 8.56
CA LYS A 163 -4.00 38.91 9.75
C LYS A 163 -4.95 40.12 9.69
N LYS A 164 -4.60 41.15 8.94
CA LYS A 164 -5.40 42.37 8.77
C LYS A 164 -6.09 42.46 7.40
N ASP A 165 -6.03 41.38 6.63
CA ASP A 165 -6.61 41.31 5.28
C ASP A 165 -7.94 40.55 5.34
N ASP A 166 -9.03 41.28 5.27
CA ASP A 166 -10.39 40.70 5.28
C ASP A 166 -10.86 40.33 3.86
N SER A 167 -10.04 40.55 2.84
CA SER A 167 -10.36 40.14 1.47
C SER A 167 -10.13 38.65 1.24
N PHE A 168 -10.82 38.11 0.23
CA PHE A 168 -10.47 36.79 -0.23
C PHE A 168 -9.09 36.78 -0.90
N TYR A 169 -8.23 35.88 -0.51
CA TYR A 169 -6.91 35.70 -1.10
C TYR A 169 -6.53 34.22 -1.21
N ARG A 170 -5.71 33.91 -2.17
CA ARG A 170 -4.93 32.67 -2.21
C ARG A 170 -3.45 32.96 -2.03
N TYR A 171 -2.70 31.95 -1.71
CA TYR A 171 -1.23 32.04 -1.67
C TYR A 171 -0.60 30.89 -2.46
N SER A 172 0.58 31.14 -2.98
CA SER A 172 1.44 30.18 -3.66
C SER A 172 2.81 30.18 -3.00
N GLY A 173 3.55 29.08 -3.11
CA GLY A 173 4.88 28.97 -2.50
C GLY A 173 5.62 27.72 -2.96
N SER A 174 6.95 27.79 -2.92
CA SER A 174 7.82 26.70 -3.38
C SER A 174 7.81 25.45 -2.48
N ASN A 175 7.44 25.61 -1.21
CA ASN A 175 7.45 24.55 -0.19
C ASN A 175 6.04 24.21 0.33
N LEU A 176 5.06 24.23 -0.56
CA LEU A 176 3.70 23.89 -0.20
C LEU A 176 3.57 22.40 0.10
N VAL A 177 3.03 22.10 1.27
CA VAL A 177 2.61 20.75 1.65
C VAL A 177 1.12 20.65 1.42
N TYR A 178 0.68 19.64 0.67
CA TYR A 178 -0.73 19.48 0.32
C TYR A 178 -1.65 19.50 1.55
N ASN A 179 -2.77 20.17 1.41
CA ASN A 179 -3.87 20.22 2.40
C ASN A 179 -3.51 20.83 3.78
N THR A 180 -2.36 21.47 3.93
CA THR A 180 -2.05 22.19 5.19
C THR A 180 -2.96 23.38 5.43
N ASP A 181 -3.59 23.89 4.38
CA ASP A 181 -4.57 24.98 4.41
C ASP A 181 -5.79 24.65 5.25
N LEU A 182 -6.24 23.40 5.20
CA LEU A 182 -7.38 22.92 5.99
C LEU A 182 -7.15 23.14 7.49
N LEU A 183 -5.90 22.92 7.95
CA LEU A 183 -5.52 23.11 9.34
C LEU A 183 -5.26 24.58 9.69
N ALA A 184 -4.71 25.33 8.75
CA ALA A 184 -4.42 26.75 8.92
C ALA A 184 -5.65 27.64 8.68
N LYS A 185 -6.70 27.12 8.05
CA LYS A 185 -7.86 27.88 7.55
C LYS A 185 -7.42 29.01 6.62
N THR A 186 -6.65 28.64 5.60
CA THR A 186 -6.13 29.51 4.53
C THR A 186 -6.45 28.87 3.18
N HIS A 187 -6.16 29.57 2.09
CA HIS A 187 -6.42 29.08 0.73
C HIS A 187 -5.13 29.08 -0.07
N SER A 188 -4.62 27.89 -0.43
CA SER A 188 -3.46 27.79 -1.33
C SER A 188 -3.85 27.35 -2.74
N THR A 189 -2.87 27.38 -3.62
CA THR A 189 -2.98 26.82 -4.96
C THR A 189 -2.55 25.35 -5.03
N SER A 190 -2.22 24.75 -3.88
CA SER A 190 -1.75 23.37 -3.80
C SER A 190 -2.69 22.52 -2.95
N PHE A 191 -3.22 21.47 -3.53
CA PHE A 191 -4.08 20.54 -2.80
C PHE A 191 -4.00 19.11 -3.34
N TYR A 192 -4.39 18.18 -2.51
CA TYR A 192 -4.62 16.78 -2.84
C TYR A 192 -6.08 16.43 -2.57
N TRP A 193 -6.78 15.91 -3.57
CA TRP A 193 -8.16 15.51 -3.43
C TRP A 193 -8.50 14.36 -4.37
N SER A 194 -8.91 13.21 -3.83
CA SER A 194 -9.22 12.03 -4.63
C SER A 194 -10.49 12.16 -5.48
N LEU A 195 -11.41 13.06 -5.10
CA LEU A 195 -12.61 13.40 -5.88
C LEU A 195 -12.36 14.73 -6.57
N GLN A 196 -11.88 14.66 -7.79
CA GLN A 196 -11.53 15.84 -8.56
C GLN A 196 -12.78 16.58 -9.06
N ASN A 197 -12.77 17.90 -8.93
CA ASN A 197 -13.76 18.74 -9.58
C ASN A 197 -13.44 18.83 -11.10
N PRO A 198 -14.36 18.46 -12.00
CA PRO A 198 -14.11 18.44 -13.44
C PRO A 198 -13.72 19.82 -13.99
N ASN A 199 -14.24 20.91 -13.43
CA ASN A 199 -13.89 22.26 -13.87
C ASN A 199 -12.44 22.62 -13.52
N ILE A 200 -11.93 22.15 -12.39
CA ILE A 200 -10.52 22.32 -12.02
C ILE A 200 -9.63 21.48 -12.94
N ALA A 201 -10.03 20.25 -13.23
CA ALA A 201 -9.30 19.41 -14.16
C ALA A 201 -9.23 20.03 -15.56
N GLN A 202 -10.35 20.55 -16.05
CA GLN A 202 -10.44 21.25 -17.32
C GLN A 202 -9.52 22.50 -17.33
N PHE A 203 -9.59 23.33 -16.30
CA PHE A 203 -8.73 24.51 -16.16
C PHE A 203 -7.24 24.15 -16.23
N ILE A 204 -6.83 23.10 -15.55
CA ILE A 204 -5.43 22.65 -15.53
C ILE A 204 -5.00 22.13 -16.89
N ASN A 205 -5.84 21.37 -17.56
CA ASN A 205 -5.56 20.85 -18.89
C ASN A 205 -5.49 21.98 -19.94
N GLU A 206 -6.42 22.94 -19.91
CA GLU A 206 -6.46 24.05 -20.84
C GLU A 206 -5.31 25.05 -20.62
N THR A 207 -4.80 25.14 -19.39
CA THR A 207 -3.67 26.00 -19.06
C THR A 207 -2.32 25.30 -19.13
N GLU A 208 -2.28 24.05 -19.57
CA GLU A 208 -1.07 23.20 -19.70
C GLU A 208 -0.23 23.19 -18.41
N LEU A 209 -0.87 23.30 -17.26
CA LEU A 209 -0.17 23.21 -15.98
C LEU A 209 0.35 21.80 -15.77
N PRO A 210 1.61 21.64 -15.33
CA PRO A 210 2.16 20.33 -15.07
C PRO A 210 1.45 19.70 -13.86
N ALA A 211 0.40 18.94 -14.12
CA ALA A 211 -0.20 18.08 -13.13
C ALA A 211 0.70 16.86 -12.93
N ARG A 212 1.14 16.62 -11.73
CA ARG A 212 1.91 15.41 -11.41
C ARG A 212 1.06 14.15 -11.52
N GLU A 213 -0.19 14.27 -11.17
CA GLU A 213 -1.24 13.26 -11.24
C GLU A 213 -2.59 14.00 -11.18
N ASP A 214 -3.63 13.47 -11.76
CA ASP A 214 -4.96 14.11 -11.90
C ASP A 214 -5.64 14.55 -10.58
N TYR A 215 -5.08 14.17 -9.44
CA TYR A 215 -5.60 14.48 -8.10
C TYR A 215 -4.62 15.25 -7.21
N MET A 216 -3.46 15.66 -7.74
CA MET A 216 -2.45 16.43 -7.01
C MET A 216 -2.09 17.72 -7.76
N TYR A 217 -2.40 18.85 -7.17
CA TYR A 217 -2.07 20.17 -7.70
C TYR A 217 -1.01 20.85 -6.83
N LYS A 218 0.03 21.35 -7.44
CA LYS A 218 1.18 21.89 -6.74
C LYS A 218 1.50 23.32 -7.13
N ASP A 219 0.67 24.20 -7.26
CA ASP A 219 0.79 25.58 -7.67
C ASP A 219 0.39 25.85 -9.14
N LEU A 220 0.58 27.07 -9.58
CA LEU A 220 0.26 27.54 -10.93
C LEU A 220 1.54 27.74 -11.78
N ASN A 221 2.56 26.93 -11.52
CA ASN A 221 3.83 26.89 -12.23
C ASN A 221 4.52 28.26 -12.37
N GLY A 222 4.37 29.14 -11.36
CA GLY A 222 4.98 30.49 -11.36
C GLY A 222 4.40 31.46 -12.37
N SER A 223 3.34 31.10 -13.10
CA SER A 223 2.69 32.02 -14.05
C SER A 223 2.02 33.18 -13.34
N ALA A 224 2.55 34.39 -13.51
CA ALA A 224 2.00 35.61 -12.89
C ALA A 224 0.55 35.87 -13.35
N ALA A 225 0.23 35.58 -14.60
CA ALA A 225 -1.12 35.77 -15.14
C ALA A 225 -2.11 34.81 -14.50
N LEU A 226 -1.77 33.52 -14.37
CA LEU A 226 -2.62 32.52 -13.72
C LEU A 226 -2.74 32.78 -12.21
N GLN A 227 -1.68 33.21 -11.57
CA GLN A 227 -1.71 33.59 -10.15
C GLN A 227 -2.65 34.79 -9.93
N ALA A 228 -2.58 35.81 -10.76
CA ALA A 228 -3.49 36.97 -10.70
C ALA A 228 -4.94 36.55 -10.93
N LEU A 229 -5.19 35.72 -11.97
CA LEU A 229 -6.52 35.19 -12.26
C LEU A 229 -7.08 34.35 -11.12
N ALA A 230 -6.25 33.55 -10.46
CA ALA A 230 -6.62 32.74 -9.32
C ALA A 230 -6.73 33.51 -7.99
N GLY A 231 -6.47 34.83 -7.97
CA GLY A 231 -6.49 35.66 -6.76
C GLY A 231 -5.36 35.34 -5.78
N VAL A 232 -4.18 35.00 -6.30
CA VAL A 232 -2.98 34.80 -5.47
C VAL A 232 -2.44 36.16 -5.08
N LYS A 233 -2.35 36.42 -3.78
CA LYS A 233 -1.89 37.70 -3.21
C LYS A 233 -0.60 37.55 -2.41
N TYR A 234 -0.31 36.36 -1.90
CA TYR A 234 0.85 36.09 -1.06
C TYR A 234 1.67 34.91 -1.59
#